data_45d39b60b2f8f67170457c3c29d16f7a
#
_entry.id   45d39b60b2f8f67170457c3c29d16f7a
#
_cell.length_a   1.000
_cell.length_b   1.000
_cell.length_c   1.000
_cell.angle_alpha   90.00
_cell.angle_beta   90.00
_cell.angle_gamma   90.00
#
_symmetry.space_group_name_H-M   'P 1'
#
loop_
_entity.id
_entity.type
_entity.pdbx_description
1 polymer ?
#
loop_
_entity_poly.entity_id
_entity_poly.type
_entity_poly.pdbx_seq_one_letter_code
_entity_poly.pdbx_strand_id
1 'polypeptide(L)'
;MSPSPSIMRLVHRSVTALWILLLTARADEEVLMNTKTETSDLKWTTYPRPPALEEASGLWEEVSGLDEENNSVRTYQICQSDGAASHWLRSKLIARRGASQVYVELRFTMIECSSRSTHHRSCKETFNLYYYQSDTDDATPTHPAWMENPYVKVDTVAADYLLRKGGEKKFNVKTLRLGPLTKRGFYLAFQAQGACMALLSVRVFFKKCPSLTRSLSVFPETIPRSLVQEAMGECVRNAALLGPKARPPKMFCAEDGQWVDQPSSSCTCSPGYEAGPGELECRACPAGHFKLSPGAGPCSPCPESSHTGEMGADSCVCRPEYHRAPTDTLDMPCTRPPSPPHTLFPLINETSVTVEWSEPVDSGGRSDLSYSVACQVCVTSACAPCGDGVSYRPAQRGLTARSVTVWGLRPHTNHIITITAINGVSHLSGQGPASASINITTGQHVPVLVSGIKRSTATESSLTLYWPIPTHTHYNILQYQLRYCEKQERGAEEHSCRYKESPNNHVVLSDLRRATQYEVQVRARTPSGYSVFSQAKSFRTLPDGETPPPGTSLIGALTAIL
;
A
#
# COMPACT_ATOMS: atom_id res chain seq x y z
N MET A 1 -13.31 -30.45 31.96
CA MET A 1 -13.27 -29.15 31.25
C MET A 1 -12.75 -29.42 29.84
N SER A 2 -13.62 -29.49 28.85
CA SER A 2 -13.26 -29.70 27.44
C SER A 2 -12.93 -28.37 26.80
N PRO A 3 -11.88 -28.27 25.99
CA PRO A 3 -11.51 -26.99 25.34
C PRO A 3 -12.54 -26.61 24.26
N SER A 4 -12.83 -25.31 24.20
CA SER A 4 -13.79 -24.67 23.28
C SER A 4 -13.44 -24.95 21.81
N PRO A 5 -14.45 -25.16 20.93
CA PRO A 5 -14.22 -25.46 19.51
C PRO A 5 -13.49 -24.35 18.72
N SER A 6 -13.43 -23.14 19.26
CA SER A 6 -12.69 -22.02 18.66
C SER A 6 -11.19 -22.15 18.77
N ILE A 7 -10.67 -22.74 19.83
CA ILE A 7 -9.22 -22.95 20.02
C ILE A 7 -8.71 -24.06 19.08
N MET A 8 -9.52 -25.09 18.86
CA MET A 8 -9.15 -26.18 17.94
C MET A 8 -9.06 -25.74 16.47
N ARG A 9 -9.88 -24.77 16.04
CA ARG A 9 -9.82 -24.19 14.69
C ARG A 9 -8.61 -23.26 14.48
N LEU A 10 -8.14 -22.57 15.54
CA LEU A 10 -6.93 -21.75 15.46
C LEU A 10 -5.68 -22.61 15.38
N VAL A 11 -5.60 -23.68 16.18
CA VAL A 11 -4.45 -24.61 16.17
C VAL A 11 -4.38 -25.36 14.84
N HIS A 12 -5.51 -25.78 14.26
CA HIS A 12 -5.53 -26.45 12.95
C HIS A 12 -5.12 -25.53 11.80
N ARG A 13 -5.52 -24.24 11.83
CA ARG A 13 -5.06 -23.26 10.85
C ARG A 13 -3.57 -22.89 11.00
N SER A 14 -3.05 -22.87 12.22
CA SER A 14 -1.63 -22.63 12.47
C SER A 14 -0.74 -23.80 12.05
N VAL A 15 -1.20 -25.04 12.25
CA VAL A 15 -0.46 -26.25 11.83
C VAL A 15 -0.49 -26.42 10.31
N THR A 16 -1.61 -26.14 9.64
CA THR A 16 -1.68 -26.17 8.17
C THR A 16 -0.87 -25.05 7.53
N ALA A 17 -0.82 -23.85 8.14
CA ALA A 17 0.05 -22.77 7.68
C ALA A 17 1.54 -23.09 7.88
N LEU A 18 1.90 -23.79 8.96
CA LEU A 18 3.29 -24.22 9.20
C LEU A 18 3.73 -25.34 8.24
N TRP A 19 2.81 -26.20 7.80
CA TRP A 19 3.09 -27.23 6.77
C TRP A 19 3.24 -26.64 5.37
N ILE A 20 2.57 -25.53 5.06
CA ILE A 20 2.71 -24.80 3.78
C ILE A 20 4.02 -24.00 3.75
N LEU A 21 4.54 -23.56 4.90
CA LEU A 21 5.84 -22.86 5.01
C LEU A 21 7.05 -23.79 4.96
N LEU A 22 6.86 -25.12 5.08
CA LEU A 22 7.89 -26.15 4.93
C LEU A 22 7.99 -26.74 3.50
N LEU A 23 7.31 -26.16 2.53
CA LEU A 23 7.69 -26.29 1.12
C LEU A 23 8.96 -25.45 0.89
N THR A 24 10.06 -25.87 1.53
CA THR A 24 11.40 -25.52 1.10
C THR A 24 11.44 -25.79 -0.41
N ALA A 25 11.76 -24.80 -1.19
CA ALA A 25 11.92 -24.94 -2.63
C ALA A 25 12.92 -26.10 -2.84
N ARG A 26 12.38 -27.27 -3.10
CA ARG A 26 13.18 -28.47 -3.35
C ARG A 26 13.96 -28.15 -4.61
N ALA A 27 15.28 -28.34 -4.59
CA ALA A 27 16.10 -28.16 -5.75
C ALA A 27 15.45 -28.88 -6.93
N ASP A 28 15.26 -28.19 -8.03
CA ASP A 28 14.71 -28.80 -9.25
C ASP A 28 15.84 -29.61 -9.92
N GLU A 29 15.57 -30.91 -10.16
CA GLU A 29 16.53 -31.82 -10.78
C GLU A 29 16.15 -32.03 -12.24
N GLU A 30 17.02 -31.61 -13.15
CA GLU A 30 16.87 -31.90 -14.56
C GLU A 30 17.65 -33.16 -14.93
N VAL A 31 16.91 -34.20 -15.35
CA VAL A 31 17.49 -35.49 -15.72
C VAL A 31 18.01 -35.43 -17.16
N LEU A 32 19.29 -35.74 -17.32
CA LEU A 32 19.97 -35.83 -18.61
C LEU A 32 19.91 -37.23 -19.21
N MET A 33 20.01 -38.24 -18.36
CA MET A 33 19.93 -39.67 -18.72
C MET A 33 19.40 -40.47 -17.52
N ASN A 34 18.53 -41.43 -17.79
CA ASN A 34 18.08 -42.39 -16.78
C ASN A 34 17.84 -43.77 -17.45
N THR A 35 18.73 -44.72 -17.20
CA THR A 35 18.61 -46.04 -17.82
C THR A 35 17.43 -46.87 -17.27
N LYS A 36 16.88 -46.51 -16.07
CA LYS A 36 15.67 -47.15 -15.53
C LYS A 36 14.43 -46.89 -16.37
N THR A 37 14.38 -45.78 -17.08
CA THR A 37 13.23 -45.38 -17.92
C THR A 37 13.38 -45.75 -19.41
N GLU A 38 14.54 -46.25 -19.80
CA GLU A 38 14.79 -46.64 -21.19
C GLU A 38 14.15 -48.00 -21.50
N THR A 39 13.28 -48.02 -22.50
CA THR A 39 12.56 -49.22 -22.93
C THR A 39 13.31 -49.99 -24.04
N SER A 40 14.23 -49.32 -24.71
CA SER A 40 15.07 -49.89 -25.78
C SER A 40 16.45 -50.30 -25.26
N ASP A 41 17.16 -51.12 -26.05
CA ASP A 41 18.54 -51.47 -25.75
C ASP A 41 19.41 -50.25 -25.61
N LEU A 42 20.20 -50.18 -24.54
CA LEU A 42 21.10 -49.05 -24.25
C LEU A 42 22.19 -48.95 -25.29
N LYS A 43 22.71 -50.09 -25.79
CA LYS A 43 23.73 -50.22 -26.83
C LYS A 43 25.00 -49.38 -26.49
N TRP A 44 25.48 -49.51 -25.26
CA TRP A 44 26.70 -48.90 -24.83
C TRP A 44 27.90 -49.63 -25.41
N THR A 45 29.03 -48.98 -25.55
CA THR A 45 30.22 -49.58 -26.15
C THR A 45 31.02 -50.32 -25.09
N THR A 46 31.38 -51.57 -25.35
CA THR A 46 32.19 -52.42 -24.45
C THR A 46 33.60 -52.60 -24.99
N TYR A 47 34.57 -52.77 -24.12
CA TYR A 47 35.95 -53.12 -24.44
C TYR A 47 36.51 -54.13 -23.41
N PRO A 48 37.15 -55.22 -23.81
CA PRO A 48 37.38 -55.72 -25.17
C PRO A 48 36.03 -55.99 -25.86
N ARG A 49 36.07 -55.95 -27.19
CA ARG A 49 34.89 -56.23 -28.00
C ARG A 49 34.66 -57.75 -28.01
N PRO A 50 33.44 -58.27 -27.79
CA PRO A 50 33.19 -59.69 -27.86
C PRO A 50 33.49 -60.23 -29.26
N PRO A 51 34.18 -61.34 -29.37
CA PRO A 51 34.38 -62.04 -30.65
C PRO A 51 33.04 -62.52 -31.21
N ALA A 52 32.90 -62.54 -32.52
CA ALA A 52 31.62 -62.77 -33.19
C ALA A 52 31.04 -64.20 -33.06
N LEU A 53 31.74 -65.13 -32.48
CA LEU A 53 31.41 -66.57 -32.54
C LEU A 53 31.74 -67.40 -31.25
N GLU A 54 32.18 -66.81 -30.17
CA GLU A 54 32.45 -67.56 -28.91
C GLU A 54 31.63 -67.00 -27.74
N GLU A 55 31.23 -67.85 -26.81
CA GLU A 55 30.59 -67.45 -25.55
C GLU A 55 31.45 -66.40 -24.84
N ALA A 56 31.00 -65.19 -24.76
CA ALA A 56 31.68 -64.02 -24.24
C ALA A 56 31.73 -64.00 -22.69
N SER A 57 32.16 -65.12 -22.07
CA SER A 57 32.30 -65.17 -20.62
C SER A 57 33.35 -64.18 -20.15
N GLY A 58 32.96 -63.32 -19.22
CA GLY A 58 33.87 -62.33 -18.62
C GLY A 58 33.89 -60.92 -19.22
N LEU A 59 33.03 -60.61 -20.19
CA LEU A 59 32.83 -59.29 -20.80
C LEU A 59 31.61 -58.58 -20.25
N TRP A 60 31.52 -57.27 -20.46
CA TRP A 60 30.28 -56.52 -20.20
C TRP A 60 29.14 -56.98 -21.13
N GLU A 61 28.03 -57.32 -20.53
CA GLU A 61 26.85 -57.85 -21.19
C GLU A 61 25.62 -57.04 -20.84
N GLU A 62 24.84 -56.63 -21.82
CA GLU A 62 23.56 -55.98 -21.63
C GLU A 62 22.48 -57.03 -21.42
N VAL A 63 21.78 -56.99 -20.28
CA VAL A 63 20.72 -57.96 -19.95
C VAL A 63 19.46 -57.26 -19.51
N SER A 64 18.32 -57.93 -19.64
CA SER A 64 17.08 -57.47 -19.04
C SER A 64 16.96 -57.95 -17.60
N GLY A 65 16.77 -57.07 -16.67
CA GLY A 65 16.51 -57.36 -15.27
C GLY A 65 15.15 -56.81 -14.85
N LEU A 66 14.82 -57.06 -13.57
CA LEU A 66 13.64 -56.47 -12.94
C LEU A 66 14.11 -55.48 -11.86
N ASP A 67 13.46 -54.36 -11.76
CA ASP A 67 13.63 -53.44 -10.67
C ASP A 67 12.86 -53.88 -9.41
N GLU A 68 12.85 -53.05 -8.37
CA GLU A 68 12.17 -53.31 -7.11
C GLU A 68 10.63 -53.37 -7.28
N GLU A 69 10.10 -52.69 -8.28
CA GLU A 69 8.70 -52.66 -8.60
C GLU A 69 8.29 -53.73 -9.65
N ASN A 70 9.20 -54.64 -9.99
CA ASN A 70 9.07 -55.67 -11.01
C ASN A 70 8.91 -55.13 -12.47
N ASN A 71 9.38 -53.89 -12.73
CA ASN A 71 9.45 -53.41 -14.10
C ASN A 71 10.71 -53.95 -14.78
N SER A 72 10.60 -54.25 -16.07
CA SER A 72 11.74 -54.67 -16.90
C SER A 72 12.67 -53.48 -17.11
N VAL A 73 13.93 -53.60 -16.71
CA VAL A 73 14.97 -52.58 -16.84
C VAL A 73 16.16 -53.17 -17.59
N ARG A 74 16.88 -52.28 -18.34
CA ARG A 74 18.13 -52.62 -19.00
C ARG A 74 19.29 -52.44 -18.03
N THR A 75 20.10 -53.48 -17.84
CA THR A 75 21.22 -53.51 -16.94
C THR A 75 22.46 -54.01 -17.65
N TYR A 76 23.63 -53.63 -17.14
CA TYR A 76 24.89 -54.18 -17.59
C TYR A 76 25.50 -55.04 -16.48
N GLN A 77 25.92 -56.24 -16.82
CA GLN A 77 26.61 -57.13 -15.88
C GLN A 77 27.99 -57.56 -16.42
N ILE A 78 28.86 -57.85 -15.50
CA ILE A 78 30.18 -58.45 -15.81
C ILE A 78 30.56 -59.40 -14.67
N CYS A 79 31.14 -60.53 -15.03
CA CYS A 79 31.73 -61.45 -14.08
C CYS A 79 33.04 -62.00 -14.66
N GLN A 80 34.15 -61.36 -14.33
CA GLN A 80 35.47 -61.78 -14.83
C GLN A 80 35.87 -63.14 -14.26
N SER A 81 36.27 -64.01 -15.15
CA SER A 81 36.76 -65.35 -14.79
C SER A 81 38.26 -65.42 -14.62
N ASP A 82 39.07 -64.63 -15.33
CA ASP A 82 40.52 -64.70 -15.30
C ASP A 82 41.17 -63.33 -15.47
N GLY A 83 42.28 -63.13 -14.74
CA GLY A 83 43.02 -61.94 -14.44
C GLY A 83 43.36 -60.93 -15.53
N ALA A 84 43.78 -59.76 -15.09
CA ALA A 84 44.59 -58.70 -15.75
C ALA A 84 44.02 -57.93 -16.93
N ALA A 85 42.93 -58.32 -17.60
CA ALA A 85 42.35 -57.52 -18.67
C ALA A 85 41.48 -56.38 -18.10
N SER A 86 41.69 -55.14 -18.56
CA SER A 86 40.89 -54.00 -18.18
C SER A 86 39.59 -53.98 -19.01
N HIS A 87 38.45 -54.18 -18.36
CA HIS A 87 37.13 -54.25 -19.01
C HIS A 87 36.38 -52.94 -18.82
N TRP A 88 36.06 -52.29 -19.91
CA TRP A 88 35.43 -50.98 -19.95
C TRP A 88 34.03 -51.06 -20.57
N LEU A 89 33.14 -50.19 -20.08
CA LEU A 89 31.82 -49.94 -20.59
C LEU A 89 31.63 -48.42 -20.74
N ARG A 90 31.27 -47.95 -21.91
CA ARG A 90 31.07 -46.52 -22.19
C ARG A 90 29.67 -46.23 -22.65
N SER A 91 29.04 -45.23 -22.04
CA SER A 91 27.70 -44.75 -22.40
C SER A 91 27.66 -44.11 -23.80
N LYS A 92 26.49 -43.81 -24.31
CA LYS A 92 26.30 -42.85 -25.38
C LYS A 92 26.63 -41.44 -24.92
N LEU A 93 26.77 -40.52 -25.87
CA LEU A 93 26.98 -39.09 -25.57
C LEU A 93 25.78 -38.53 -24.78
N ILE A 94 26.05 -37.92 -23.64
CA ILE A 94 25.08 -37.25 -22.78
C ILE A 94 25.22 -35.76 -22.98
N ALA A 95 24.21 -35.08 -23.48
CA ALA A 95 24.22 -33.63 -23.65
C ALA A 95 24.13 -32.95 -22.27
N ARG A 96 25.08 -32.02 -21.95
CA ARG A 96 25.10 -31.37 -20.63
C ARG A 96 24.03 -30.28 -20.42
N ARG A 97 23.32 -29.87 -21.47
CA ARG A 97 22.25 -28.84 -21.45
C ARG A 97 22.62 -27.56 -20.67
N GLY A 98 23.88 -27.14 -20.74
CA GLY A 98 24.37 -25.92 -20.07
C GLY A 98 24.89 -26.14 -18.65
N ALA A 99 24.68 -27.31 -18.04
CA ALA A 99 25.22 -27.62 -16.73
C ALA A 99 26.75 -27.69 -16.76
N SER A 100 27.42 -27.06 -15.79
CA SER A 100 28.85 -27.18 -15.60
C SER A 100 29.24 -28.32 -14.67
N GLN A 101 28.27 -28.79 -13.89
CA GLN A 101 28.41 -29.92 -12.97
C GLN A 101 27.16 -30.76 -13.05
N VAL A 102 27.34 -32.06 -12.97
CA VAL A 102 26.27 -33.05 -12.95
C VAL A 102 26.48 -34.06 -11.83
N TYR A 103 25.41 -34.69 -11.44
CA TYR A 103 25.41 -35.78 -10.49
C TYR A 103 25.12 -37.09 -11.24
N VAL A 104 25.87 -38.13 -10.87
CA VAL A 104 25.69 -39.48 -11.40
C VAL A 104 25.28 -40.39 -10.25
N GLU A 105 24.01 -40.78 -10.25
CA GLU A 105 23.49 -41.77 -9.28
C GLU A 105 23.60 -43.15 -9.90
N LEU A 106 24.31 -44.01 -9.22
CA LEU A 106 24.59 -45.39 -9.62
C LEU A 106 23.87 -46.34 -8.68
N ARG A 107 23.08 -47.25 -9.24
CA ARG A 107 22.55 -48.42 -8.54
C ARG A 107 23.25 -49.68 -9.03
N PHE A 108 23.85 -50.44 -8.14
CA PHE A 108 24.62 -51.60 -8.55
C PHE A 108 24.61 -52.69 -7.47
N THR A 109 24.88 -53.89 -7.90
CA THR A 109 25.20 -55.03 -7.02
C THR A 109 26.62 -55.49 -7.28
N MET A 110 27.25 -56.07 -6.25
CA MET A 110 28.60 -56.60 -6.34
C MET A 110 28.70 -57.87 -5.48
N ILE A 111 29.34 -58.90 -6.04
CA ILE A 111 29.54 -60.18 -5.36
C ILE A 111 30.88 -60.18 -4.64
N GLU A 112 30.89 -60.69 -3.42
CA GLU A 112 32.09 -60.83 -2.59
C GLU A 112 33.16 -61.69 -3.30
N CYS A 113 34.41 -61.20 -3.38
CA CYS A 113 35.50 -61.90 -4.02
C CYS A 113 35.84 -63.26 -3.36
N SER A 114 35.65 -63.39 -2.05
CA SER A 114 35.90 -64.64 -1.28
C SER A 114 34.94 -65.77 -1.61
N SER A 115 33.79 -65.47 -2.22
CA SER A 115 32.79 -66.49 -2.56
C SER A 115 33.15 -67.30 -3.82
N ARG A 116 34.28 -67.02 -4.47
CA ARG A 116 34.82 -67.73 -5.64
C ARG A 116 35.83 -68.80 -5.21
N SER A 117 35.74 -69.98 -5.82
CA SER A 117 36.55 -71.14 -5.53
C SER A 117 38.05 -71.05 -6.02
N THR A 118 38.41 -69.93 -6.63
CA THR A 118 39.79 -69.70 -7.13
C THR A 118 40.35 -68.43 -6.50
N HIS A 119 41.47 -68.56 -5.74
CA HIS A 119 42.22 -67.48 -5.10
C HIS A 119 42.90 -66.60 -6.14
N HIS A 120 42.18 -65.71 -6.83
CA HIS A 120 42.84 -64.69 -7.62
C HIS A 120 43.17 -63.45 -6.76
N ARG A 121 44.47 -63.20 -6.58
CA ARG A 121 45.03 -62.02 -5.86
C ARG A 121 44.63 -60.65 -6.47
N SER A 122 43.94 -60.60 -7.62
CA SER A 122 43.62 -59.37 -8.37
C SER A 122 42.17 -58.96 -8.28
N CYS A 123 41.29 -59.71 -7.59
CA CYS A 123 39.88 -59.31 -7.44
C CYS A 123 39.75 -58.13 -6.45
N LYS A 124 39.17 -57.03 -6.89
CA LYS A 124 38.84 -55.87 -6.08
C LYS A 124 37.35 -55.64 -6.12
N GLU A 125 36.77 -55.45 -4.94
CA GLU A 125 35.32 -55.17 -4.76
C GLU A 125 34.99 -53.71 -5.03
N THR A 126 35.53 -53.20 -6.14
CA THR A 126 35.42 -51.82 -6.59
C THR A 126 35.34 -51.77 -8.12
N PHE A 127 34.89 -50.67 -8.64
CA PHE A 127 35.04 -50.30 -10.04
C PHE A 127 35.37 -48.81 -10.15
N ASN A 128 35.99 -48.38 -11.26
CA ASN A 128 36.28 -46.98 -11.48
C ASN A 128 35.24 -46.35 -12.40
N LEU A 129 34.83 -45.14 -12.04
CA LEU A 129 34.01 -44.26 -12.89
C LEU A 129 34.89 -43.18 -13.49
N TYR A 130 34.78 -43.01 -14.82
CA TYR A 130 35.45 -41.97 -15.60
C TYR A 130 34.44 -41.23 -16.45
N TYR A 131 34.83 -40.07 -16.95
CA TYR A 131 34.14 -39.38 -18.02
C TYR A 131 35.09 -38.83 -19.09
N TYR A 132 34.56 -38.66 -20.29
CA TYR A 132 35.26 -38.03 -21.41
C TYR A 132 34.32 -36.98 -22.04
N GLN A 133 34.84 -35.76 -22.25
CA GLN A 133 34.06 -34.66 -22.80
C GLN A 133 34.26 -34.52 -24.29
N SER A 134 33.18 -34.29 -25.06
CA SER A 134 33.24 -34.00 -26.48
C SER A 134 32.17 -32.96 -26.89
N ASP A 135 32.48 -32.21 -27.97
CA ASP A 135 31.51 -31.29 -28.59
C ASP A 135 30.64 -31.99 -29.63
N THR A 136 31.04 -33.16 -30.07
CA THR A 136 30.40 -34.01 -31.10
C THR A 136 30.30 -35.45 -30.64
N ASP A 137 29.36 -36.24 -31.19
CA ASP A 137 29.27 -37.69 -30.95
C ASP A 137 30.24 -38.42 -31.86
N ASP A 138 31.53 -38.30 -31.56
CA ASP A 138 32.65 -38.82 -32.35
C ASP A 138 33.28 -40.09 -31.76
N ALA A 139 32.72 -40.61 -30.71
CA ALA A 139 33.26 -41.82 -30.07
C ALA A 139 33.00 -43.07 -30.92
N THR A 140 34.08 -43.80 -31.20
CA THR A 140 34.07 -45.07 -31.91
C THR A 140 34.47 -46.22 -30.97
N PRO A 141 34.37 -47.50 -31.40
CA PRO A 141 34.86 -48.59 -30.56
C PRO A 141 36.33 -48.54 -30.17
N THR A 142 37.15 -47.72 -30.86
CA THR A 142 38.57 -47.54 -30.59
C THR A 142 38.94 -46.12 -30.18
N HIS A 143 38.06 -45.14 -30.32
CA HIS A 143 38.31 -43.76 -29.94
C HIS A 143 37.22 -43.25 -28.99
N PRO A 144 37.56 -42.54 -27.91
CA PRO A 144 38.92 -42.37 -27.36
C PRO A 144 39.50 -43.68 -26.85
N ALA A 145 40.87 -43.74 -26.79
CA ALA A 145 41.58 -44.96 -26.36
C ALA A 145 41.15 -45.38 -24.94
N TRP A 146 40.97 -46.68 -24.75
CA TRP A 146 40.52 -47.27 -23.50
C TRP A 146 41.60 -47.30 -22.42
N MET A 147 41.98 -46.14 -21.92
CA MET A 147 43.01 -45.94 -20.89
C MET A 147 42.66 -44.72 -20.05
N GLU A 148 43.34 -44.52 -18.91
CA GLU A 148 43.06 -43.40 -18.01
C GLU A 148 43.15 -42.02 -18.68
N ASN A 149 44.04 -41.84 -19.66
CA ASN A 149 44.10 -40.65 -20.48
C ASN A 149 43.60 -41.02 -21.92
N PRO A 150 42.57 -40.40 -22.49
CA PRO A 150 42.01 -39.05 -22.19
C PRO A 150 40.81 -38.99 -21.28
N TYR A 151 40.41 -40.06 -20.62
CA TYR A 151 39.34 -40.04 -19.65
C TYR A 151 39.77 -39.35 -18.36
N VAL A 152 38.86 -38.65 -17.71
CA VAL A 152 39.05 -38.07 -16.38
C VAL A 152 38.39 -38.99 -15.36
N LYS A 153 39.15 -39.41 -14.39
CA LYS A 153 38.63 -40.24 -13.29
C LYS A 153 37.74 -39.44 -12.37
N VAL A 154 36.51 -39.93 -12.11
CA VAL A 154 35.58 -39.36 -11.12
C VAL A 154 35.91 -39.94 -9.75
N ASP A 155 35.84 -41.29 -9.62
CA ASP A 155 36.07 -41.98 -8.36
C ASP A 155 36.31 -43.47 -8.57
N THR A 156 36.82 -44.11 -7.51
CA THR A 156 36.81 -45.56 -7.34
C THR A 156 35.63 -45.92 -6.43
N VAL A 157 34.60 -46.53 -7.00
CA VAL A 157 33.35 -46.86 -6.35
C VAL A 157 33.43 -48.19 -5.65
N ALA A 158 33.29 -48.19 -4.33
CA ALA A 158 33.24 -49.41 -3.48
C ALA A 158 31.79 -49.75 -3.13
N ALA A 159 31.51 -51.05 -2.99
CA ALA A 159 30.24 -51.52 -2.51
C ALA A 159 30.13 -51.41 -0.97
N ASP A 160 29.01 -50.92 -0.47
CA ASP A 160 28.68 -50.96 0.95
C ASP A 160 28.13 -52.33 1.36
N TYR A 161 27.45 -52.99 0.41
CA TYR A 161 26.84 -54.30 0.58
C TYR A 161 27.31 -55.24 -0.51
N LEU A 162 27.89 -56.38 -0.13
CA LEU A 162 28.33 -57.44 -1.02
C LEU A 162 27.34 -58.59 -1.00
N LEU A 163 27.00 -59.10 -2.21
CA LEU A 163 26.14 -60.28 -2.34
C LEU A 163 26.93 -61.56 -1.98
N ARG A 164 26.32 -62.35 -1.10
CA ARG A 164 26.80 -63.71 -0.69
C ARG A 164 25.82 -64.76 -1.17
N LYS A 165 26.30 -66.00 -1.41
CA LYS A 165 25.41 -67.11 -1.76
C LYS A 165 24.40 -67.35 -0.63
N GLY A 166 23.10 -67.25 -0.98
CA GLY A 166 21.99 -67.43 -0.01
C GLY A 166 21.68 -66.21 0.88
N GLY A 167 22.33 -65.06 0.67
CA GLY A 167 22.07 -63.84 1.39
C GLY A 167 20.94 -63.00 0.76
N GLU A 168 20.46 -62.01 1.51
CA GLU A 168 19.45 -61.05 1.08
C GLU A 168 19.95 -60.24 -0.14
N LYS A 169 19.08 -60.03 -1.14
CA LYS A 169 19.41 -59.21 -2.32
C LYS A 169 19.38 -57.75 -1.92
N LYS A 170 20.53 -57.15 -1.56
CA LYS A 170 20.71 -55.72 -1.32
C LYS A 170 21.48 -55.11 -2.50
N PHE A 171 21.06 -53.90 -2.86
CA PHE A 171 21.77 -53.11 -3.88
C PHE A 171 22.47 -51.89 -3.22
N ASN A 172 23.49 -51.41 -3.87
CA ASN A 172 24.24 -50.22 -3.46
C ASN A 172 23.72 -49.02 -4.26
N VAL A 173 23.62 -47.85 -3.61
CA VAL A 173 23.33 -46.58 -4.25
C VAL A 173 24.44 -45.60 -3.94
N LYS A 174 25.08 -45.04 -4.97
CA LYS A 174 26.12 -44.01 -4.83
C LYS A 174 25.79 -42.86 -5.74
N THR A 175 25.86 -41.63 -5.22
CA THR A 175 25.71 -40.40 -6.00
C THR A 175 27.07 -39.70 -6.01
N LEU A 176 27.60 -39.52 -7.20
CA LEU A 176 28.92 -38.95 -7.45
C LEU A 176 28.76 -37.63 -8.19
N ARG A 177 29.61 -36.66 -7.89
CA ARG A 177 29.65 -35.36 -8.57
C ARG A 177 30.71 -35.40 -9.69
N LEU A 178 30.34 -34.89 -10.85
CA LEU A 178 31.17 -34.87 -12.06
C LEU A 178 31.24 -33.46 -12.64
N GLY A 179 32.42 -33.02 -12.97
CA GLY A 179 32.70 -31.69 -13.55
C GLY A 179 34.07 -31.17 -13.13
N PRO A 180 34.47 -29.97 -13.62
CA PRO A 180 33.70 -29.05 -14.45
C PRO A 180 33.55 -29.51 -15.90
N LEU A 181 32.34 -29.39 -16.45
CA LEU A 181 32.01 -29.69 -17.83
C LEU A 181 32.10 -28.43 -18.69
N THR A 182 32.91 -28.48 -19.73
CA THR A 182 33.19 -27.35 -20.63
C THR A 182 32.69 -27.59 -22.06
N LYS A 183 32.66 -28.87 -22.51
CA LYS A 183 32.21 -29.28 -23.83
C LYS A 183 30.65 -29.43 -23.90
N ARG A 184 30.09 -29.62 -25.09
CA ARG A 184 28.65 -29.76 -25.32
C ARG A 184 28.05 -31.02 -24.67
N GLY A 185 28.85 -32.09 -24.56
CA GLY A 185 28.46 -33.36 -23.98
C GLY A 185 29.62 -34.11 -23.35
N PHE A 186 29.30 -35.27 -22.80
CA PHE A 186 30.26 -36.17 -22.19
C PHE A 186 29.76 -37.61 -22.26
N TYR A 187 30.71 -38.53 -22.18
CA TYR A 187 30.50 -39.98 -22.05
C TYR A 187 30.87 -40.40 -20.63
N LEU A 188 30.10 -41.29 -20.04
CA LEU A 188 30.51 -42.01 -18.83
C LEU A 188 31.22 -43.28 -19.23
N ALA A 189 32.25 -43.65 -18.49
CA ALA A 189 32.95 -44.90 -18.69
C ALA A 189 33.17 -45.61 -17.34
N PHE A 190 32.87 -46.91 -17.32
CA PHE A 190 32.99 -47.79 -16.18
C PHE A 190 34.06 -48.79 -16.44
N GLN A 191 35.03 -48.94 -15.51
CA GLN A 191 36.11 -49.90 -15.58
C GLN A 191 35.94 -50.91 -14.43
N ALA A 192 35.68 -52.16 -14.78
CA ALA A 192 35.62 -53.23 -13.82
C ALA A 192 37.00 -53.61 -13.27
N GLN A 193 37.07 -53.98 -11.98
CA GLN A 193 38.32 -54.33 -11.28
C GLN A 193 38.33 -55.76 -10.75
N GLY A 194 37.57 -56.66 -11.36
CA GLY A 194 37.67 -58.11 -11.13
C GLY A 194 36.48 -58.72 -10.36
N ALA A 195 35.72 -57.99 -9.56
CA ALA A 195 34.52 -58.50 -8.93
C ALA A 195 33.40 -58.70 -9.94
N CYS A 196 32.55 -59.73 -9.70
CA CYS A 196 31.28 -59.82 -10.41
C CYS A 196 30.38 -58.71 -9.96
N MET A 197 29.86 -57.92 -10.90
CA MET A 197 28.94 -56.79 -10.60
C MET A 197 27.85 -56.66 -11.66
N ALA A 198 26.74 -56.07 -11.26
CA ALA A 198 25.70 -55.63 -12.15
C ALA A 198 25.40 -54.15 -11.89
N LEU A 199 25.44 -53.36 -12.96
CA LEU A 199 25.06 -51.98 -12.96
C LEU A 199 23.57 -51.89 -13.28
N LEU A 200 22.75 -51.77 -12.25
CA LEU A 200 21.29 -51.87 -12.34
C LEU A 200 20.65 -50.63 -12.96
N SER A 201 21.12 -49.46 -12.56
CA SER A 201 20.70 -48.20 -13.20
C SER A 201 21.74 -47.11 -13.05
N VAL A 202 21.75 -46.23 -14.03
CA VAL A 202 22.55 -45.01 -14.07
C VAL A 202 21.63 -43.85 -14.36
N ARG A 203 21.55 -42.93 -13.40
CA ARG A 203 20.81 -41.68 -13.53
C ARG A 203 21.76 -40.51 -13.51
N VAL A 204 21.73 -39.67 -14.53
CA VAL A 204 22.54 -38.46 -14.65
C VAL A 204 21.62 -37.27 -14.62
N PHE A 205 21.88 -36.34 -13.71
CA PHE A 205 21.06 -35.16 -13.55
C PHE A 205 21.89 -33.98 -13.07
N PHE A 206 21.38 -32.79 -13.23
CA PHE A 206 21.91 -31.61 -12.58
C PHE A 206 20.83 -30.91 -11.77
N LYS A 207 21.26 -30.07 -10.83
CA LYS A 207 20.40 -29.26 -9.99
C LYS A 207 20.35 -27.85 -10.50
N LYS A 208 19.17 -27.25 -10.46
CA LYS A 208 18.92 -25.86 -10.87
C LYS A 208 18.03 -25.18 -9.85
N CYS A 209 18.15 -23.88 -9.73
CA CYS A 209 17.21 -23.08 -8.97
C CYS A 209 15.99 -22.82 -9.84
N PRO A 210 14.79 -23.18 -9.41
CA PRO A 210 13.57 -22.91 -10.15
C PRO A 210 13.31 -21.41 -10.23
N SER A 211 12.51 -20.97 -11.21
CA SER A 211 12.05 -19.59 -11.24
C SER A 211 11.32 -19.27 -9.94
N LEU A 212 11.59 -18.09 -9.39
CA LEU A 212 11.07 -17.68 -8.07
C LEU A 212 10.60 -16.23 -8.12
N THR A 213 9.43 -15.98 -7.56
CA THR A 213 8.98 -14.61 -7.25
C THR A 213 9.14 -14.35 -5.77
N ARG A 214 9.87 -13.30 -5.40
CA ARG A 214 10.13 -12.90 -4.01
C ARG A 214 10.34 -11.40 -3.90
N SER A 215 9.73 -10.77 -2.88
CA SER A 215 9.85 -9.32 -2.64
C SER A 215 9.54 -8.51 -3.91
N LEU A 216 8.41 -8.81 -4.55
CA LEU A 216 7.95 -8.19 -5.80
C LEU A 216 8.94 -8.26 -6.97
N SER A 217 9.84 -9.24 -6.93
CA SER A 217 10.85 -9.48 -7.98
C SER A 217 10.77 -10.91 -8.48
N VAL A 218 10.86 -11.09 -9.79
CA VAL A 218 10.88 -12.39 -10.47
C VAL A 218 12.32 -12.73 -10.81
N PHE A 219 12.78 -13.87 -10.37
CA PHE A 219 14.09 -14.44 -10.72
C PHE A 219 13.90 -15.58 -11.71
N PRO A 220 14.62 -15.61 -12.82
CA PRO A 220 14.53 -16.68 -13.81
C PRO A 220 15.10 -17.99 -13.27
N GLU A 221 14.70 -19.12 -13.87
CA GLU A 221 15.36 -20.40 -13.66
C GLU A 221 16.88 -20.24 -13.91
N THR A 222 17.68 -20.71 -12.97
CA THR A 222 19.12 -20.47 -13.00
C THR A 222 19.88 -21.77 -12.78
N ILE A 223 20.81 -22.08 -13.71
CA ILE A 223 21.71 -23.22 -13.60
C ILE A 223 23.04 -22.71 -13.02
N PRO A 224 23.46 -23.18 -11.83
CA PRO A 224 24.73 -22.76 -11.24
C PRO A 224 25.92 -23.28 -12.05
N ARG A 225 26.80 -22.37 -12.44
CA ARG A 225 28.05 -22.69 -13.17
C ARG A 225 29.27 -22.74 -12.26
N SER A 226 29.13 -22.28 -11.05
CA SER A 226 30.13 -22.28 -9.98
C SER A 226 29.45 -22.62 -8.66
N LEU A 227 30.18 -22.55 -7.54
CA LEU A 227 29.61 -22.78 -6.20
C LEU A 227 28.35 -21.94 -5.95
N VAL A 228 28.36 -20.71 -6.46
CA VAL A 228 27.23 -19.77 -6.37
C VAL A 228 27.12 -19.00 -7.68
N GLN A 229 25.93 -18.98 -8.28
CA GLN A 229 25.63 -18.23 -9.51
C GLN A 229 24.76 -17.04 -9.20
N GLU A 230 25.20 -15.83 -9.55
CA GLU A 230 24.38 -14.63 -9.50
C GLU A 230 23.27 -14.69 -10.57
N ALA A 231 22.03 -14.41 -10.13
CA ALA A 231 20.87 -14.24 -10.99
C ALA A 231 20.28 -12.84 -10.80
N MET A 232 20.03 -12.18 -11.93
CA MET A 232 19.36 -10.87 -11.96
C MET A 232 17.86 -11.09 -11.99
N GLY A 233 17.14 -10.35 -11.14
CA GLY A 233 15.68 -10.35 -11.12
C GLY A 233 15.10 -9.12 -11.82
N GLU A 234 13.82 -9.21 -12.16
CA GLU A 234 13.00 -8.14 -12.70
C GLU A 234 11.83 -7.86 -11.78
N CYS A 235 11.38 -6.61 -11.72
CA CYS A 235 10.18 -6.29 -10.95
C CYS A 235 8.94 -6.96 -11.56
N VAL A 236 8.03 -7.45 -10.70
CA VAL A 236 6.71 -7.94 -11.14
C VAL A 236 5.94 -6.82 -11.84
N ARG A 237 4.91 -7.18 -12.58
CA ARG A 237 4.04 -6.21 -13.24
C ARG A 237 3.50 -5.18 -12.21
N ASN A 238 3.48 -3.91 -12.59
CA ASN A 238 3.04 -2.78 -11.74
C ASN A 238 3.92 -2.56 -10.49
N ALA A 239 5.14 -3.07 -10.51
CA ALA A 239 6.18 -2.74 -9.53
C ALA A 239 7.37 -2.09 -10.23
N ALA A 240 8.10 -1.28 -9.50
CA ALA A 240 9.30 -0.59 -9.97
C ALA A 240 10.35 -0.48 -8.87
N LEU A 241 11.57 -0.19 -9.26
CA LEU A 241 12.67 0.12 -8.35
C LEU A 241 12.51 1.54 -7.81
N LEU A 242 12.81 1.74 -6.54
CA LEU A 242 12.75 3.06 -5.89
C LEU A 242 14.02 3.87 -6.21
N GLY A 243 13.83 4.95 -6.97
CA GLY A 243 14.85 5.96 -7.26
C GLY A 243 15.70 5.70 -8.52
N PRO A 244 16.27 6.77 -9.10
CA PRO A 244 16.93 6.73 -10.40
C PRO A 244 18.28 6.01 -10.42
N LYS A 245 18.86 5.67 -9.25
CA LYS A 245 20.12 4.93 -9.11
C LYS A 245 19.92 3.52 -8.52
N ALA A 246 18.67 3.07 -8.40
CA ALA A 246 18.38 1.75 -7.84
C ALA A 246 18.92 0.66 -8.77
N ARG A 247 19.60 -0.32 -8.19
CA ARG A 247 20.13 -1.48 -8.93
C ARG A 247 19.07 -2.57 -9.01
N PRO A 248 19.01 -3.33 -10.11
CA PRO A 248 18.09 -4.45 -10.21
C PRO A 248 18.34 -5.47 -9.08
N PRO A 249 17.27 -6.15 -8.64
CA PRO A 249 17.38 -7.13 -7.58
C PRO A 249 18.25 -8.30 -8.02
N LYS A 250 19.08 -8.81 -7.13
CA LYS A 250 19.96 -9.95 -7.33
C LYS A 250 19.73 -10.99 -6.27
N MET A 251 19.76 -12.24 -6.67
CA MET A 251 19.82 -13.41 -5.79
C MET A 251 20.90 -14.37 -6.27
N PHE A 252 21.25 -15.31 -5.43
CA PHE A 252 22.29 -16.27 -5.70
C PHE A 252 21.74 -17.70 -5.71
N CYS A 253 22.01 -18.42 -6.78
CA CYS A 253 21.72 -19.84 -6.92
C CYS A 253 22.94 -20.65 -6.51
N ALA A 254 22.83 -21.45 -5.46
CA ALA A 254 23.89 -22.34 -5.01
C ALA A 254 23.99 -23.59 -5.89
N GLU A 255 25.12 -24.28 -5.82
CA GLU A 255 25.38 -25.50 -6.60
C GLU A 255 24.44 -26.66 -6.32
N ASP A 256 23.79 -26.65 -5.16
CA ASP A 256 22.78 -27.63 -4.76
C ASP A 256 21.39 -27.35 -5.35
N GLY A 257 21.25 -26.30 -6.16
CA GLY A 257 19.98 -25.88 -6.78
C GLY A 257 19.04 -25.14 -5.84
N GLN A 258 19.56 -24.60 -4.74
CA GLN A 258 18.77 -23.78 -3.83
C GLN A 258 19.13 -22.30 -3.94
N TRP A 259 18.10 -21.45 -3.79
CA TRP A 259 18.31 -20.03 -3.69
C TRP A 259 18.87 -19.67 -2.33
N VAL A 260 19.98 -18.92 -2.34
CA VAL A 260 20.66 -18.43 -1.14
C VAL A 260 20.37 -16.94 -0.99
N ASP A 261 20.21 -16.49 0.26
CA ASP A 261 19.98 -15.09 0.64
C ASP A 261 18.62 -14.50 0.25
N GLN A 262 18.46 -13.23 0.62
CA GLN A 262 17.36 -12.37 0.24
C GLN A 262 17.76 -11.55 -1.00
N PRO A 263 16.82 -11.05 -1.78
CA PRO A 263 17.12 -10.13 -2.87
C PRO A 263 17.92 -8.92 -2.37
N SER A 264 18.95 -8.54 -3.11
CA SER A 264 19.84 -7.40 -2.77
C SER A 264 19.16 -6.04 -2.78
N SER A 265 18.05 -5.93 -3.50
CA SER A 265 17.14 -4.79 -3.53
C SER A 265 15.72 -5.30 -3.73
N SER A 266 14.73 -4.53 -3.29
CA SER A 266 13.32 -4.87 -3.45
C SER A 266 12.64 -3.95 -4.46
N CYS A 267 11.73 -4.50 -5.21
CA CYS A 267 10.76 -3.73 -5.99
C CYS A 267 9.63 -3.25 -5.07
N THR A 268 8.99 -2.17 -5.45
CA THR A 268 7.81 -1.64 -4.76
C THR A 268 6.69 -1.42 -5.74
N CYS A 269 5.44 -1.55 -5.28
CA CYS A 269 4.30 -1.30 -6.14
C CYS A 269 4.22 0.17 -6.55
N SER A 270 3.91 0.39 -7.81
CA SER A 270 3.69 1.70 -8.42
C SER A 270 2.48 2.42 -7.79
N PRO A 271 2.32 3.73 -8.00
CA PRO A 271 1.09 4.43 -7.63
C PRO A 271 -0.15 3.69 -8.16
N GLY A 272 -1.22 3.68 -7.40
CA GLY A 272 -2.44 2.94 -7.73
C GLY A 272 -2.40 1.45 -7.41
N TYR A 273 -1.30 0.90 -6.88
CA TYR A 273 -1.14 -0.53 -6.60
C TYR A 273 -0.59 -0.79 -5.20
N GLU A 274 -1.08 -1.83 -4.55
CA GLU A 274 -0.60 -2.31 -3.26
C GLU A 274 0.00 -3.72 -3.37
N ALA A 275 0.86 -4.07 -2.43
CA ALA A 275 1.45 -5.40 -2.40
C ALA A 275 0.40 -6.46 -2.04
N GLY A 276 0.30 -7.50 -2.86
CA GLY A 276 -0.52 -8.68 -2.58
C GLY A 276 0.09 -9.55 -1.47
N PRO A 277 -0.66 -10.59 -1.03
CA PRO A 277 -0.18 -11.52 -0.01
C PRO A 277 1.17 -12.14 -0.37
N GLY A 278 2.11 -12.12 0.57
CA GLY A 278 3.46 -12.65 0.39
C GLY A 278 4.35 -11.86 -0.56
N GLU A 279 3.97 -10.64 -0.96
CA GLU A 279 4.74 -9.78 -1.88
C GLU A 279 5.07 -10.46 -3.23
N LEU A 280 4.11 -11.22 -3.77
CA LEU A 280 4.28 -11.94 -5.03
C LEU A 280 3.80 -11.14 -6.25
N GLU A 281 2.89 -10.19 -6.04
CA GLU A 281 2.27 -9.38 -7.08
C GLU A 281 1.88 -7.99 -6.55
N CYS A 282 1.66 -7.04 -7.45
CA CYS A 282 1.02 -5.77 -7.13
C CYS A 282 -0.43 -5.79 -7.59
N ARG A 283 -1.36 -5.56 -6.67
CA ARG A 283 -2.80 -5.51 -6.91
C ARG A 283 -3.26 -4.08 -7.08
N ALA A 284 -4.13 -3.85 -8.03
CA ALA A 284 -4.74 -2.55 -8.22
C ALA A 284 -5.58 -2.15 -7.01
N CYS A 285 -5.50 -0.90 -6.59
CA CYS A 285 -6.39 -0.36 -5.58
C CYS A 285 -7.85 -0.55 -5.99
N PRO A 286 -8.73 -1.01 -5.08
CA PRO A 286 -10.14 -1.15 -5.41
C PRO A 286 -10.80 0.22 -5.65
N ALA A 287 -11.93 0.23 -6.32
CA ALA A 287 -12.71 1.45 -6.50
C ALA A 287 -12.98 2.14 -5.15
N GLY A 288 -12.88 3.45 -5.11
CA GLY A 288 -12.98 4.25 -3.89
C GLY A 288 -11.69 4.32 -3.06
N HIS A 289 -10.60 3.70 -3.52
CA HIS A 289 -9.28 3.76 -2.89
C HIS A 289 -8.23 4.21 -3.90
N PHE A 290 -7.16 4.80 -3.39
CA PHE A 290 -6.04 5.29 -4.20
C PHE A 290 -4.70 5.09 -3.49
N LYS A 291 -3.63 5.22 -4.24
CA LYS A 291 -2.27 5.24 -3.69
C LYS A 291 -1.41 6.20 -4.50
N LEU A 292 -1.08 7.33 -3.90
CA LEU A 292 -0.39 8.44 -4.53
C LEU A 292 1.07 8.15 -4.88
N SER A 293 1.79 7.44 -4.03
CA SER A 293 3.23 7.24 -4.14
C SER A 293 3.60 5.76 -4.22
N PRO A 294 4.71 5.41 -4.90
CA PRO A 294 5.21 4.04 -4.88
C PRO A 294 5.63 3.65 -3.46
N GLY A 295 5.40 2.39 -3.10
CA GLY A 295 5.77 1.90 -1.77
C GLY A 295 5.05 0.60 -1.40
N ALA A 296 5.39 0.05 -0.23
CA ALA A 296 4.81 -1.19 0.30
C ALA A 296 3.45 -0.98 1.01
N GLY A 297 3.06 0.27 1.28
CA GLY A 297 1.83 0.58 2.01
C GLY A 297 0.55 0.16 1.26
N PRO A 298 -0.55 -0.06 2.01
CA PRO A 298 -1.85 -0.38 1.43
C PRO A 298 -2.46 0.82 0.70
N CYS A 299 -3.49 0.56 -0.10
CA CYS A 299 -4.32 1.60 -0.69
C CYS A 299 -5.13 2.33 0.39
N SER A 300 -5.21 3.65 0.28
CA SER A 300 -5.98 4.51 1.17
C SER A 300 -7.37 4.79 0.59
N PRO A 301 -8.42 4.93 1.41
CA PRO A 301 -9.71 5.38 0.92
C PRO A 301 -9.62 6.80 0.38
N CYS A 302 -10.45 7.13 -0.59
CA CYS A 302 -10.52 8.50 -1.12
C CYS A 302 -10.80 9.49 0.01
N PRO A 303 -10.12 10.67 0.01
CA PRO A 303 -10.41 11.75 0.92
C PRO A 303 -11.87 12.21 0.83
N GLU A 304 -12.36 12.87 1.88
CA GLU A 304 -13.73 13.38 1.91
C GLU A 304 -14.07 14.21 0.66
N SER A 305 -15.31 14.07 0.21
CA SER A 305 -15.83 14.76 -0.97
C SER A 305 -15.08 14.50 -2.28
N SER A 306 -14.31 13.38 -2.31
CA SER A 306 -13.69 12.86 -3.53
C SER A 306 -14.12 11.42 -3.79
N HIS A 307 -13.83 10.90 -4.99
CA HIS A 307 -14.16 9.54 -5.37
C HIS A 307 -13.28 9.07 -6.54
N THR A 308 -13.21 7.76 -6.70
CA THR A 308 -12.78 7.12 -7.95
C THR A 308 -13.66 5.91 -8.20
N GLY A 309 -14.09 5.72 -9.44
CA GLY A 309 -14.82 4.52 -9.88
C GLY A 309 -13.90 3.48 -10.51
N GLU A 310 -12.66 3.84 -10.78
CA GLU A 310 -11.68 2.99 -11.45
C GLU A 310 -10.81 2.22 -10.44
N MET A 311 -10.41 1.01 -10.82
CA MET A 311 -9.41 0.26 -10.09
C MET A 311 -8.01 0.74 -10.46
N GLY A 312 -7.10 0.75 -9.50
CA GLY A 312 -5.71 1.15 -9.74
C GLY A 312 -5.50 2.66 -9.81
N ALA A 313 -6.39 3.43 -9.20
CA ALA A 313 -6.28 4.89 -9.17
C ALA A 313 -5.10 5.34 -8.30
N ASP A 314 -4.31 6.28 -8.81
CA ASP A 314 -3.25 6.97 -8.07
C ASP A 314 -3.77 8.19 -7.29
N SER A 315 -4.94 8.68 -7.65
CA SER A 315 -5.57 9.86 -7.06
C SER A 315 -7.09 9.76 -7.14
N CYS A 316 -7.79 10.55 -6.29
CA CYS A 316 -9.24 10.65 -6.31
C CYS A 316 -9.69 11.99 -6.87
N VAL A 317 -10.72 11.98 -7.71
CA VAL A 317 -11.32 13.16 -8.32
C VAL A 317 -12.35 13.76 -7.37
N CYS A 318 -12.41 15.07 -7.27
CA CYS A 318 -13.43 15.75 -6.47
C CYS A 318 -14.83 15.47 -7.01
N ARG A 319 -15.80 15.32 -6.10
CA ARG A 319 -17.23 15.25 -6.46
C ARG A 319 -17.68 16.57 -7.08
N PRO A 320 -18.78 16.59 -7.84
CA PRO A 320 -19.36 17.84 -8.36
C PRO A 320 -19.48 18.89 -7.25
N GLU A 321 -19.21 20.15 -7.58
CA GLU A 321 -19.22 21.34 -6.70
C GLU A 321 -18.07 21.41 -5.67
N TYR A 322 -17.23 20.36 -5.55
CA TYR A 322 -16.06 20.34 -4.69
C TYR A 322 -14.79 20.49 -5.54
N HIS A 323 -13.78 21.14 -4.99
CA HIS A 323 -12.54 21.47 -5.68
C HIS A 323 -11.33 21.28 -4.74
N ARG A 324 -10.14 21.19 -5.30
CA ARG A 324 -8.86 21.33 -4.60
C ARG A 324 -8.21 22.63 -5.02
N ALA A 325 -7.72 23.40 -4.06
CA ALA A 325 -6.90 24.56 -4.37
C ALA A 325 -5.55 24.12 -4.96
N PRO A 326 -4.87 24.94 -5.75
CA PRO A 326 -3.54 24.61 -6.30
C PRO A 326 -2.48 24.29 -5.24
N THR A 327 -2.69 24.73 -4.01
CA THR A 327 -1.81 24.45 -2.86
C THR A 327 -2.15 23.17 -2.12
N ASP A 328 -3.29 22.55 -2.40
CA ASP A 328 -3.75 21.34 -1.71
C ASP A 328 -3.08 20.12 -2.34
N THR A 329 -2.65 19.19 -1.52
CA THR A 329 -2.12 17.90 -1.96
C THR A 329 -3.25 16.93 -2.32
N LEU A 330 -2.96 15.92 -3.12
CA LEU A 330 -3.98 14.99 -3.64
C LEU A 330 -4.61 14.10 -2.56
N ASP A 331 -3.98 13.99 -1.40
CA ASP A 331 -4.47 13.28 -0.22
C ASP A 331 -5.35 14.14 0.71
N MET A 332 -5.47 15.44 0.42
CA MET A 332 -6.36 16.33 1.15
C MET A 332 -7.82 16.18 0.68
N PRO A 333 -8.81 16.43 1.56
CA PRO A 333 -10.21 16.49 1.19
C PRO A 333 -10.49 17.49 0.09
N CYS A 334 -11.51 17.24 -0.71
CA CYS A 334 -12.05 18.24 -1.62
C CYS A 334 -12.99 19.18 -0.86
N THR A 335 -12.91 20.46 -1.15
CA THR A 335 -13.59 21.53 -0.43
C THR A 335 -14.45 22.35 -1.40
N ARG A 336 -15.36 23.15 -0.88
CA ARG A 336 -16.27 23.99 -1.67
C ARG A 336 -16.17 25.46 -1.30
N PRO A 337 -16.66 26.39 -2.13
CA PRO A 337 -16.78 27.79 -1.75
C PRO A 337 -17.62 27.96 -0.48
N PRO A 338 -17.36 29.00 0.32
CA PRO A 338 -18.14 29.27 1.52
C PRO A 338 -19.56 29.74 1.16
N SER A 339 -20.50 29.58 2.08
CA SER A 339 -21.81 30.21 1.99
C SER A 339 -21.68 31.74 2.17
N PRO A 340 -22.71 32.55 1.83
CA PRO A 340 -22.67 33.97 2.07
C PRO A 340 -22.45 34.30 3.55
N PRO A 341 -21.72 35.39 3.87
CA PRO A 341 -21.72 35.93 5.22
C PRO A 341 -23.13 36.34 5.59
N HIS A 342 -23.49 36.28 6.86
CA HIS A 342 -24.84 36.60 7.30
C HIS A 342 -24.83 37.67 8.37
N THR A 343 -26.01 38.23 8.68
CA THR A 343 -26.22 39.18 9.75
C THR A 343 -25.29 40.41 9.65
N LEU A 344 -25.44 41.20 8.57
CA LEU A 344 -24.66 42.43 8.35
C LEU A 344 -25.19 43.55 9.23
N PHE A 345 -24.32 44.16 10.05
CA PHE A 345 -24.64 45.27 10.95
C PHE A 345 -23.90 46.54 10.55
N PRO A 346 -24.61 47.58 10.06
CA PRO A 346 -24.00 48.85 9.77
C PRO A 346 -24.02 49.76 11.01
N LEU A 347 -22.89 50.37 11.33
CA LEU A 347 -22.79 51.51 12.23
C LEU A 347 -22.45 52.73 11.37
N ILE A 348 -23.43 53.60 11.15
CA ILE A 348 -23.31 54.75 10.27
C ILE A 348 -22.87 55.97 11.08
N ASN A 349 -21.83 56.68 10.59
CA ASN A 349 -21.37 57.92 11.17
C ASN A 349 -21.12 58.91 10.00
N GLU A 350 -22.07 59.85 9.79
CA GLU A 350 -22.09 60.90 8.75
C GLU A 350 -21.67 60.40 7.35
N THR A 351 -20.37 60.41 7.03
CA THR A 351 -19.80 60.00 5.75
C THR A 351 -19.01 58.68 5.82
N SER A 352 -19.17 57.94 6.90
CA SER A 352 -18.53 56.64 7.08
C SER A 352 -19.51 55.58 7.58
N VAL A 353 -19.22 54.32 7.29
CA VAL A 353 -19.97 53.18 7.84
C VAL A 353 -19.00 52.10 8.28
N THR A 354 -19.19 51.62 9.49
CA THR A 354 -18.56 50.37 9.94
C THR A 354 -19.56 49.25 9.77
N VAL A 355 -19.22 48.26 8.97
CA VAL A 355 -20.05 47.07 8.77
C VAL A 355 -19.39 45.89 9.47
N GLU A 356 -20.13 45.25 10.39
CA GLU A 356 -19.78 44.00 11.01
C GLU A 356 -20.68 42.88 10.44
N TRP A 357 -20.15 41.67 10.35
CA TRP A 357 -20.91 40.50 9.85
C TRP A 357 -20.58 39.25 10.61
N SER A 358 -21.48 38.26 10.54
CA SER A 358 -21.25 36.91 11.05
C SER A 358 -20.61 36.04 9.97
N GLU A 359 -19.78 35.10 10.42
CA GLU A 359 -19.16 34.11 9.53
C GLU A 359 -20.22 33.34 8.70
N PRO A 360 -19.85 32.91 7.48
CA PRO A 360 -20.67 31.96 6.73
C PRO A 360 -21.07 30.76 7.60
N VAL A 361 -22.30 30.29 7.44
CA VAL A 361 -22.77 29.06 8.13
C VAL A 361 -21.93 27.86 7.70
N ASP A 362 -21.44 27.88 6.48
CA ASP A 362 -20.56 26.89 5.92
C ASP A 362 -19.30 27.55 5.35
N SER A 363 -18.14 27.26 5.92
CA SER A 363 -16.84 27.72 5.43
C SER A 363 -16.36 26.97 4.19
N GLY A 364 -17.12 25.97 3.72
CA GLY A 364 -16.73 25.09 2.63
C GLY A 364 -15.70 24.02 3.05
N GLY A 365 -15.50 23.81 4.35
CA GLY A 365 -14.51 22.86 4.91
C GLY A 365 -13.07 23.39 4.90
N ARG A 366 -12.90 24.74 4.85
CA ARG A 366 -11.56 25.38 4.82
C ARG A 366 -11.40 26.39 5.95
N SER A 367 -10.14 26.58 6.37
CA SER A 367 -9.73 27.57 7.37
C SER A 367 -9.15 28.86 6.78
N ASP A 368 -8.93 28.90 5.46
CA ASP A 368 -8.36 30.04 4.73
C ASP A 368 -9.43 31.06 4.29
N LEU A 369 -10.49 31.19 5.08
CA LEU A 369 -11.60 32.10 4.83
C LEU A 369 -11.14 33.56 4.91
N SER A 370 -11.49 34.35 3.91
CA SER A 370 -11.26 35.77 3.83
C SER A 370 -12.47 36.48 3.22
N TYR A 371 -12.50 37.81 3.38
CA TYR A 371 -13.61 38.61 2.87
C TYR A 371 -13.13 39.73 1.94
N SER A 372 -13.99 40.09 1.00
CA SER A 372 -13.82 41.30 0.21
C SER A 372 -15.08 42.16 0.29
N VAL A 373 -14.87 43.46 0.21
CA VAL A 373 -15.93 44.46 0.38
C VAL A 373 -16.08 45.28 -0.91
N ALA A 374 -17.30 45.40 -1.38
CA ALA A 374 -17.65 46.27 -2.48
C ALA A 374 -18.64 47.35 -2.03
N CYS A 375 -18.45 48.57 -2.50
CA CYS A 375 -19.34 49.67 -2.26
C CYS A 375 -19.94 50.16 -3.60
N GLN A 376 -21.25 50.34 -3.62
CA GLN A 376 -21.97 51.00 -4.73
C GLN A 376 -22.77 52.19 -4.20
N VAL A 377 -22.78 53.27 -4.94
CA VAL A 377 -23.63 54.44 -4.72
C VAL A 377 -24.84 54.36 -5.63
N CYS A 378 -26.05 54.55 -5.06
CA CYS A 378 -27.29 54.44 -5.80
C CYS A 378 -27.98 55.79 -5.87
N VAL A 379 -28.19 56.28 -7.10
CA VAL A 379 -28.96 57.50 -7.37
C VAL A 379 -30.21 57.07 -8.15
N THR A 380 -31.38 57.25 -7.53
CA THR A 380 -32.67 56.75 -8.04
C THR A 380 -32.67 55.21 -8.19
N SER A 381 -32.69 54.65 -9.37
CA SER A 381 -32.70 53.21 -9.66
C SER A 381 -31.37 52.68 -10.22
N ALA A 382 -30.39 53.53 -10.45
CA ALA A 382 -29.08 53.17 -10.99
C ALA A 382 -28.01 53.18 -9.90
N CYS A 383 -27.24 52.08 -9.78
CA CYS A 383 -26.12 51.95 -8.84
C CYS A 383 -24.81 51.89 -9.63
N ALA A 384 -23.80 52.59 -9.16
CA ALA A 384 -22.45 52.59 -9.70
C ALA A 384 -21.42 52.36 -8.58
N PRO A 385 -20.21 51.85 -8.85
CA PRO A 385 -19.17 51.78 -7.87
C PRO A 385 -18.90 53.11 -7.16
N CYS A 386 -18.59 53.10 -5.86
CA CYS A 386 -18.40 54.29 -5.04
C CYS A 386 -17.24 55.21 -5.51
N GLY A 387 -16.36 54.76 -6.40
CA GLY A 387 -15.22 55.50 -6.95
C GLY A 387 -14.03 55.61 -6.01
N ASP A 388 -12.95 56.28 -6.50
CA ASP A 388 -11.62 56.32 -5.84
C ASP A 388 -11.56 57.18 -4.56
N GLY A 389 -12.62 57.97 -4.29
CA GLY A 389 -12.70 58.78 -3.06
C GLY A 389 -13.03 57.98 -1.78
N VAL A 390 -13.35 56.70 -1.92
CA VAL A 390 -13.74 55.82 -0.79
C VAL A 390 -12.56 54.97 -0.34
N SER A 391 -12.29 54.98 0.94
CA SER A 391 -11.23 54.19 1.56
C SER A 391 -11.79 53.15 2.53
N TYR A 392 -11.05 52.04 2.71
CA TYR A 392 -11.43 50.89 3.52
C TYR A 392 -10.40 50.65 4.63
N ARG A 393 -10.83 50.40 5.84
CA ARG A 393 -9.95 50.12 6.95
C ARG A 393 -10.45 48.87 7.69
N PRO A 394 -9.65 47.82 7.87
CA PRO A 394 -8.22 47.75 7.58
C PRO A 394 -7.87 47.59 6.11
N ALA A 395 -8.70 46.96 5.28
CA ALA A 395 -8.49 46.74 3.83
C ALA A 395 -9.81 46.50 3.10
N GLN A 396 -9.80 46.53 1.77
CA GLN A 396 -10.94 46.20 0.92
C GLN A 396 -11.02 44.70 0.59
N ARG A 397 -9.88 44.04 0.51
CA ARG A 397 -9.76 42.62 0.13
C ARG A 397 -8.83 41.88 1.10
N GLY A 398 -9.00 40.55 1.20
CA GLY A 398 -8.18 39.71 2.03
C GLY A 398 -8.40 39.96 3.53
N LEU A 399 -9.60 40.41 3.91
CA LEU A 399 -9.97 40.61 5.30
C LEU A 399 -10.13 39.27 6.01
N THR A 400 -9.45 39.11 7.12
CA THR A 400 -9.68 38.00 8.07
C THR A 400 -10.58 38.42 9.23
N ALA A 401 -10.62 39.75 9.51
CA ALA A 401 -11.55 40.32 10.46
C ALA A 401 -12.97 40.41 9.89
N ARG A 402 -13.96 40.32 10.75
CA ARG A 402 -15.38 40.37 10.38
C ARG A 402 -15.97 41.79 10.50
N SER A 403 -15.12 42.77 10.29
CA SER A 403 -15.50 44.18 10.38
C SER A 403 -14.67 44.99 9.40
N VAL A 404 -15.30 46.02 8.81
CA VAL A 404 -14.66 46.99 7.94
C VAL A 404 -15.29 48.34 8.13
N THR A 405 -14.47 49.39 8.17
CA THR A 405 -14.95 50.77 8.11
C THR A 405 -14.71 51.35 6.71
N VAL A 406 -15.76 51.81 6.08
CA VAL A 406 -15.75 52.47 4.76
C VAL A 406 -15.88 53.96 4.97
N TRP A 407 -14.90 54.73 4.49
CA TRP A 407 -14.80 56.20 4.66
C TRP A 407 -14.95 56.92 3.36
N GLY A 408 -15.35 58.23 3.41
CA GLY A 408 -15.47 59.08 2.23
C GLY A 408 -16.74 58.81 1.43
N LEU A 409 -17.76 58.28 2.05
CA LEU A 409 -19.08 58.09 1.46
C LEU A 409 -19.76 59.45 1.21
N ARG A 410 -20.52 59.57 0.15
CA ARG A 410 -21.30 60.81 -0.18
C ARG A 410 -22.40 61.01 0.88
N PRO A 411 -22.55 62.19 1.47
CA PRO A 411 -23.61 62.48 2.41
C PRO A 411 -24.98 62.42 1.74
N HIS A 412 -26.03 62.14 2.51
CA HIS A 412 -27.44 62.04 2.10
C HIS A 412 -27.68 61.14 0.86
N THR A 413 -26.90 60.06 0.77
CA THR A 413 -26.89 59.18 -0.40
C THR A 413 -27.04 57.73 0.02
N ASN A 414 -27.79 56.96 -0.80
CA ASN A 414 -27.94 55.52 -0.60
C ASN A 414 -26.71 54.80 -1.12
N HIS A 415 -26.18 53.88 -0.31
CA HIS A 415 -25.07 53.02 -0.66
C HIS A 415 -25.45 51.57 -0.43
N ILE A 416 -24.93 50.68 -1.28
CA ILE A 416 -25.00 49.25 -1.11
C ILE A 416 -23.58 48.78 -0.74
N ILE A 417 -23.43 48.21 0.45
CA ILE A 417 -22.19 47.54 0.86
C ILE A 417 -22.39 46.05 0.70
N THR A 418 -21.56 45.42 -0.11
CA THR A 418 -21.57 43.99 -0.38
C THR A 418 -20.34 43.34 0.23
N ILE A 419 -20.55 42.34 1.09
CA ILE A 419 -19.50 41.53 1.72
C ILE A 419 -19.49 40.17 1.02
N THR A 420 -18.37 39.81 0.46
CA THR A 420 -18.14 38.53 -0.24
C THR A 420 -17.22 37.66 0.55
N ALA A 421 -17.63 36.44 0.86
CA ALA A 421 -16.80 35.42 1.48
C ALA A 421 -16.02 34.64 0.41
N ILE A 422 -14.74 34.41 0.65
CA ILE A 422 -13.81 33.79 -0.29
C ILE A 422 -12.91 32.84 0.46
N ASN A 423 -12.69 31.65 -0.09
CA ASN A 423 -11.67 30.69 0.34
C ASN A 423 -10.81 30.25 -0.87
N GLY A 424 -9.83 29.40 -0.66
CA GLY A 424 -8.87 28.99 -1.69
C GLY A 424 -9.46 28.33 -2.93
N VAL A 425 -10.72 27.90 -2.91
CA VAL A 425 -11.40 27.25 -4.05
C VAL A 425 -12.53 28.10 -4.65
N SER A 426 -12.81 29.28 -4.11
CA SER A 426 -13.94 30.13 -4.55
C SER A 426 -13.84 30.55 -6.02
N HIS A 427 -12.64 30.63 -6.58
CA HIS A 427 -12.41 30.99 -8.00
C HIS A 427 -12.55 29.79 -8.96
N LEU A 428 -12.64 28.58 -8.43
CA LEU A 428 -12.74 27.33 -9.23
C LEU A 428 -14.20 26.93 -9.48
N SER A 429 -15.14 27.43 -8.65
CA SER A 429 -16.56 27.20 -8.87
C SER A 429 -17.03 28.09 -10.02
N GLY A 430 -17.61 27.56 -11.05
CA GLY A 430 -18.16 28.39 -12.17
C GLY A 430 -19.28 29.36 -11.75
N GLN A 431 -19.67 29.36 -10.48
CA GLN A 431 -20.60 30.33 -9.88
C GLN A 431 -19.79 31.42 -9.18
N GLY A 432 -20.26 32.65 -9.26
CA GLY A 432 -19.62 33.79 -8.57
C GLY A 432 -19.53 33.56 -7.06
N PRO A 433 -18.57 34.20 -6.37
CA PRO A 433 -18.38 34.04 -4.94
C PRO A 433 -19.61 34.51 -4.16
N ALA A 434 -19.95 33.80 -3.11
CA ALA A 434 -21.14 34.04 -2.28
C ALA A 434 -21.03 35.36 -1.52
N SER A 435 -22.04 36.22 -1.64
CA SER A 435 -22.04 37.55 -1.04
C SER A 435 -23.37 37.89 -0.35
N ALA A 436 -23.28 38.79 0.61
CA ALA A 436 -24.44 39.42 1.24
C ALA A 436 -24.30 40.96 1.13
N SER A 437 -25.40 41.63 0.96
CA SER A 437 -25.42 43.09 0.76
C SER A 437 -26.33 43.76 1.79
N ILE A 438 -25.97 44.98 2.15
CA ILE A 438 -26.78 45.84 3.00
C ILE A 438 -26.91 47.21 2.38
N ASN A 439 -28.13 47.76 2.43
CA ASN A 439 -28.42 49.14 2.01
C ASN A 439 -28.29 50.08 3.20
N ILE A 440 -27.58 51.15 3.03
CA ILE A 440 -27.38 52.21 4.01
C ILE A 440 -27.63 53.59 3.40
N THR A 441 -28.10 54.52 4.22
CA THR A 441 -28.22 55.94 3.84
C THR A 441 -27.32 56.78 4.76
N THR A 442 -26.40 57.51 4.20
CA THR A 442 -25.48 58.38 4.93
C THR A 442 -26.14 59.72 5.30
N GLY A 443 -25.64 60.39 6.34
CA GLY A 443 -26.03 61.75 6.73
C GLY A 443 -27.35 61.91 7.44
N GLN A 444 -28.02 60.84 7.87
CA GLN A 444 -29.12 60.92 8.82
C GLN A 444 -28.67 60.42 10.19
N HIS A 445 -28.53 61.32 11.12
CA HIS A 445 -28.41 61.01 12.54
C HIS A 445 -29.74 60.32 12.97
N VAL A 446 -29.70 59.06 13.34
CA VAL A 446 -30.84 58.40 13.94
C VAL A 446 -30.66 58.46 15.48
N PRO A 447 -31.23 59.43 16.14
CA PRO A 447 -31.01 59.61 17.58
C PRO A 447 -31.96 58.73 18.42
N VAL A 448 -32.16 57.50 18.01
CA VAL A 448 -33.01 56.57 18.76
C VAL A 448 -32.10 55.83 19.77
N LEU A 449 -31.98 56.39 20.97
CA LEU A 449 -31.25 55.74 22.02
C LEU A 449 -32.19 54.75 22.75
N VAL A 450 -31.96 53.48 22.53
CA VAL A 450 -32.59 52.45 23.35
C VAL A 450 -31.84 52.37 24.68
N SER A 451 -32.57 52.47 25.80
CA SER A 451 -31.95 52.43 27.14
C SER A 451 -32.81 51.58 28.06
N GLY A 452 -32.28 51.24 29.22
CA GLY A 452 -33.05 50.61 30.28
C GLY A 452 -33.36 49.12 30.07
N ILE A 453 -32.49 48.33 29.42
CA ILE A 453 -32.66 46.89 29.26
C ILE A 453 -32.85 46.25 30.65
N LYS A 454 -33.90 45.43 30.80
CA LYS A 454 -34.22 44.72 32.05
C LYS A 454 -34.38 43.23 31.76
N ARG A 455 -34.13 42.40 32.74
CA ARG A 455 -34.34 40.95 32.71
C ARG A 455 -35.72 40.64 33.26
N SER A 456 -36.52 39.91 32.52
CA SER A 456 -37.81 39.37 32.99
C SER A 456 -37.57 38.02 33.68
N THR A 457 -36.95 37.08 32.97
CA THR A 457 -36.64 35.76 33.51
C THR A 457 -35.22 35.33 33.11
N ALA A 458 -34.66 34.42 33.90
CA ALA A 458 -33.42 33.72 33.58
C ALA A 458 -33.61 32.23 33.89
N THR A 459 -33.07 31.40 33.04
CA THR A 459 -32.91 29.95 33.26
C THR A 459 -31.43 29.60 33.17
N GLU A 460 -31.09 28.35 33.26
CA GLU A 460 -29.72 27.87 33.07
C GLU A 460 -29.20 28.13 31.65
N SER A 461 -30.07 28.13 30.63
CA SER A 461 -29.72 28.22 29.22
C SER A 461 -30.40 29.36 28.47
N SER A 462 -31.17 30.22 29.16
CA SER A 462 -31.88 31.32 28.49
C SER A 462 -31.97 32.58 29.35
N LEU A 463 -32.14 33.72 28.69
CA LEU A 463 -32.41 35.03 29.28
C LEU A 463 -33.58 35.67 28.54
N THR A 464 -34.65 36.03 29.23
CA THR A 464 -35.70 36.85 28.66
C THR A 464 -35.47 38.30 29.06
N LEU A 465 -35.26 39.14 28.07
CA LEU A 465 -34.95 40.55 28.24
C LEU A 465 -36.01 41.41 27.60
N TYR A 466 -36.25 42.60 28.20
CA TYR A 466 -37.14 43.61 27.65
C TYR A 466 -36.58 45.01 27.89
N TRP A 467 -37.03 45.97 27.11
CA TRP A 467 -36.62 47.37 27.19
C TRP A 467 -37.81 48.28 26.88
N PRO A 468 -37.86 49.50 27.46
CA PRO A 468 -38.92 50.44 27.19
C PRO A 468 -38.87 50.93 25.73
N ILE A 469 -40.00 51.11 25.12
CA ILE A 469 -40.09 51.72 23.79
C ILE A 469 -39.69 53.20 23.93
N PRO A 470 -38.77 53.72 23.10
CA PRO A 470 -38.38 55.11 23.16
C PRO A 470 -39.59 56.02 22.90
N THR A 471 -40.04 56.77 23.92
CA THR A 471 -41.26 57.56 23.87
C THR A 471 -41.17 58.91 23.15
N HIS A 472 -39.96 59.34 22.79
CA HIS A 472 -39.73 60.66 22.19
C HIS A 472 -39.36 60.57 20.69
N THR A 473 -39.72 59.51 20.03
CA THR A 473 -39.35 59.33 18.61
C THR A 473 -40.55 59.33 17.70
N HIS A 474 -40.58 60.31 16.79
CA HIS A 474 -41.44 60.29 15.60
C HIS A 474 -40.98 59.29 14.55
N TYR A 475 -40.10 58.36 14.93
CA TYR A 475 -39.49 57.38 14.02
C TYR A 475 -40.22 56.05 14.08
N ASN A 476 -40.57 55.52 12.93
CA ASN A 476 -41.13 54.19 12.80
C ASN A 476 -40.07 53.14 13.08
N ILE A 477 -40.06 52.52 14.25
CA ILE A 477 -39.15 51.43 14.60
C ILE A 477 -39.63 50.15 13.93
N LEU A 478 -38.83 49.59 13.01
CA LEU A 478 -39.15 48.40 12.26
C LEU A 478 -38.86 47.14 13.07
N GLN A 479 -37.76 47.11 13.82
CA GLN A 479 -37.34 46.02 14.67
C GLN A 479 -36.19 46.44 15.59
N TYR A 480 -35.86 45.62 16.54
CA TYR A 480 -34.70 45.79 17.41
C TYR A 480 -33.68 44.71 17.12
N GLN A 481 -32.42 45.02 17.41
CA GLN A 481 -31.33 44.08 17.29
C GLN A 481 -30.47 44.12 18.56
N LEU A 482 -30.23 42.92 19.10
CA LEU A 482 -29.42 42.72 20.27
C LEU A 482 -28.07 42.16 19.89
N ARG A 483 -27.03 42.70 20.51
CA ARG A 483 -25.69 42.13 20.54
C ARG A 483 -25.44 41.62 21.95
N TYR A 484 -25.06 40.35 22.11
CA TYR A 484 -24.74 39.77 23.40
C TYR A 484 -23.43 38.96 23.32
N CYS A 485 -22.52 39.23 24.30
CA CYS A 485 -21.17 38.69 24.35
C CYS A 485 -20.96 38.01 25.69
N GLU A 486 -20.29 36.87 25.74
CA GLU A 486 -19.86 36.27 26.99
C GLU A 486 -18.78 37.16 27.66
N LYS A 487 -18.96 37.47 28.93
CA LYS A 487 -17.96 38.19 29.71
C LYS A 487 -16.98 37.18 30.27
N GLN A 488 -15.76 37.12 29.70
CA GLN A 488 -14.69 36.28 30.23
C GLN A 488 -13.88 37.06 31.30
N GLU A 489 -13.44 36.34 32.34
CA GLU A 489 -12.47 36.86 33.31
C GLU A 489 -11.11 37.03 32.64
N ARG A 490 -10.46 38.14 32.87
CA ARG A 490 -9.21 38.70 32.32
C ARG A 490 -8.27 37.69 31.65
N GLY A 491 -8.05 37.78 30.35
CA GLY A 491 -6.86 37.25 29.70
C GLY A 491 -6.99 36.57 28.33
N ALA A 492 -8.17 36.50 27.68
CA ALA A 492 -8.30 35.95 26.34
C ALA A 492 -8.84 36.98 25.36
N GLU A 493 -8.06 37.26 24.34
CA GLU A 493 -8.49 38.03 23.16
C GLU A 493 -9.45 37.18 22.34
N GLU A 494 -10.72 37.46 22.40
CA GLU A 494 -11.73 37.36 21.36
C GLU A 494 -13.12 37.28 22.01
N HIS A 495 -13.84 38.40 21.99
CA HIS A 495 -15.23 38.42 22.42
C HIS A 495 -16.10 37.71 21.39
N SER A 496 -16.52 36.47 21.69
CA SER A 496 -17.57 35.79 20.90
C SER A 496 -18.91 36.48 21.12
N CYS A 497 -19.21 37.50 20.30
CA CYS A 497 -20.47 38.19 20.31
C CYS A 497 -21.46 37.53 19.37
N ARG A 498 -22.68 37.33 19.82
CA ARG A 498 -23.82 36.85 19.04
C ARG A 498 -24.83 37.97 18.88
N TYR A 499 -25.69 37.85 17.89
CA TYR A 499 -26.71 38.81 17.57
C TYR A 499 -28.09 38.12 17.47
N LYS A 500 -29.10 38.81 17.92
CA LYS A 500 -30.49 38.37 17.83
C LYS A 500 -31.38 39.54 17.42
N GLU A 501 -32.29 39.31 16.48
CA GLU A 501 -33.28 40.29 16.06
C GLU A 501 -34.62 40.01 16.76
N SER A 502 -35.37 41.07 17.05
CA SER A 502 -36.71 41.00 17.59
C SER A 502 -37.57 42.08 16.97
N PRO A 503 -38.76 41.76 16.47
CA PRO A 503 -39.75 42.76 16.03
C PRO A 503 -40.35 43.56 17.20
N ASN A 504 -40.25 43.03 18.41
CA ASN A 504 -40.81 43.59 19.62
C ASN A 504 -39.75 44.09 20.58
N ASN A 505 -40.13 44.88 21.57
CA ASN A 505 -39.25 45.39 22.65
C ASN A 505 -38.89 44.34 23.72
N HIS A 506 -38.94 43.09 23.37
CA HIS A 506 -38.50 41.96 24.21
C HIS A 506 -37.90 40.85 23.36
N VAL A 507 -37.06 40.02 23.98
CA VAL A 507 -36.42 38.88 23.31
C VAL A 507 -36.11 37.76 24.30
N VAL A 508 -36.13 36.55 23.81
CA VAL A 508 -35.62 35.37 24.52
C VAL A 508 -34.31 34.98 23.87
N LEU A 509 -33.20 35.08 24.60
CA LEU A 509 -31.89 34.55 24.21
C LEU A 509 -31.83 33.10 24.71
N SER A 510 -31.76 32.15 23.81
CA SER A 510 -31.64 30.71 24.08
C SER A 510 -30.19 30.23 23.80
N ASP A 511 -29.93 28.97 24.14
CA ASP A 511 -28.63 28.31 23.90
C ASP A 511 -27.46 29.02 24.55
N LEU A 512 -27.68 29.58 25.72
CA LEU A 512 -26.69 30.24 26.53
C LEU A 512 -26.01 29.22 27.46
N ARG A 513 -24.75 29.50 27.79
CA ARG A 513 -24.01 28.72 28.79
C ARG A 513 -24.57 29.03 30.19
N ARG A 514 -24.71 28.01 31.02
CA ARG A 514 -25.13 28.12 32.42
C ARG A 514 -24.12 28.87 33.27
N ALA A 515 -24.58 29.47 34.34
CA ALA A 515 -23.76 30.24 35.29
C ALA A 515 -22.85 31.31 34.64
N THR A 516 -23.18 31.75 33.41
CA THR A 516 -22.32 32.64 32.60
C THR A 516 -22.89 34.05 32.53
N GLN A 517 -22.00 35.03 32.61
CA GLN A 517 -22.38 36.45 32.50
C GLN A 517 -22.30 36.89 31.04
N TYR A 518 -23.38 37.54 30.57
CA TYR A 518 -23.49 38.09 29.21
C TYR A 518 -23.61 39.59 29.26
N GLU A 519 -22.81 40.30 28.46
CA GLU A 519 -23.01 41.73 28.19
C GLU A 519 -23.90 41.91 26.99
N VAL A 520 -25.00 42.64 27.18
CA VAL A 520 -26.05 42.82 26.20
C VAL A 520 -26.23 44.30 25.89
N GLN A 521 -26.31 44.60 24.58
CA GLN A 521 -26.62 45.89 24.03
C GLN A 521 -27.80 45.74 23.06
N VAL A 522 -28.63 46.77 22.94
CA VAL A 522 -29.74 46.79 21.99
C VAL A 522 -29.74 48.04 21.19
N ARG A 523 -30.15 47.95 19.90
CA ARG A 523 -30.36 49.09 19.02
C ARG A 523 -31.70 48.95 18.26
N ALA A 524 -32.25 50.06 17.81
CA ALA A 524 -33.47 50.07 17.00
C ALA A 524 -33.12 50.19 15.52
N ARG A 525 -33.87 49.52 14.66
CA ARG A 525 -33.87 49.70 13.22
C ARG A 525 -35.02 50.58 12.79
N THR A 526 -34.73 51.63 12.04
CA THR A 526 -35.72 52.51 11.41
C THR A 526 -35.60 52.41 9.90
N PRO A 527 -36.52 52.96 9.09
CA PRO A 527 -36.33 53.05 7.65
C PRO A 527 -35.05 53.75 7.21
N SER A 528 -34.49 54.60 8.09
CA SER A 528 -33.24 55.34 7.84
C SER A 528 -31.98 54.59 8.29
N GLY A 529 -32.07 53.42 8.86
CA GLY A 529 -30.96 52.60 9.34
C GLY A 529 -31.03 52.22 10.81
N TYR A 530 -29.94 51.70 11.34
CA TYR A 530 -29.83 51.32 12.77
C TYR A 530 -29.35 52.47 13.63
N SER A 531 -29.93 52.60 14.82
CA SER A 531 -29.44 53.51 15.84
C SER A 531 -28.08 53.03 16.40
N VAL A 532 -27.46 53.89 17.21
CA VAL A 532 -26.34 53.47 18.05
C VAL A 532 -26.81 52.41 19.05
N PHE A 533 -25.92 51.50 19.44
CA PHE A 533 -26.20 50.58 20.51
C PHE A 533 -26.36 51.26 21.87
N SER A 534 -27.24 50.71 22.67
CA SER A 534 -27.39 51.11 24.09
C SER A 534 -26.07 50.91 24.85
N GLN A 535 -26.01 51.50 26.01
CA GLN A 535 -24.95 51.11 26.99
C GLN A 535 -25.06 49.61 27.26
N ALA A 536 -23.87 48.95 27.35
CA ALA A 536 -23.80 47.54 27.67
C ALA A 536 -24.33 47.25 29.09
N LYS A 537 -25.14 46.24 29.22
CA LYS A 537 -25.69 45.79 30.49
C LYS A 537 -25.43 44.30 30.70
N SER A 538 -24.96 43.94 31.87
CA SER A 538 -24.63 42.56 32.18
C SER A 538 -25.79 41.78 32.77
N PHE A 539 -26.01 40.58 32.32
CA PHE A 539 -26.97 39.61 32.81
C PHE A 539 -26.34 38.23 32.99
N ARG A 540 -26.79 37.44 33.94
CA ARG A 540 -26.23 36.12 34.22
C ARG A 540 -27.32 35.06 34.14
N THR A 541 -27.00 33.93 33.48
CA THR A 541 -27.78 32.69 33.50
C THR A 541 -27.67 32.00 34.84
N LEU A 542 -28.67 31.19 35.21
CA LEU A 542 -28.67 30.47 36.47
C LEU A 542 -27.66 29.32 36.46
N PRO A 543 -27.08 28.94 37.61
CA PRO A 543 -26.34 27.72 37.78
C PRO A 543 -27.26 26.48 37.74
N ASP A 544 -26.67 25.29 37.69
CA ASP A 544 -27.38 24.01 37.63
C ASP A 544 -28.25 23.78 38.89
N GLY A 545 -29.52 23.46 38.69
CA GLY A 545 -30.44 23.12 39.76
C GLY A 545 -31.11 24.29 40.50
N GLU A 546 -30.84 25.55 40.14
CA GLU A 546 -31.59 26.70 40.67
C GLU A 546 -32.88 26.96 39.85
N THR A 547 -34.01 26.83 40.51
CA THR A 547 -35.28 27.27 39.96
C THR A 547 -35.44 28.79 40.11
N PRO A 548 -36.08 29.50 39.16
CA PRO A 548 -36.34 30.93 39.32
C PRO A 548 -37.25 31.14 40.57
N PRO A 549 -37.01 32.18 41.36
CA PRO A 549 -37.77 32.44 42.57
C PRO A 549 -39.27 32.54 42.25
N PRO A 550 -40.15 31.93 43.08
CA PRO A 550 -41.59 31.97 42.86
C PRO A 550 -42.10 33.39 43.06
N GLY A 551 -42.45 34.09 41.97
CA GLY A 551 -42.98 35.47 42.10
C GLY A 551 -43.18 36.29 40.83
N THR A 552 -43.17 35.69 39.62
CA THR A 552 -43.56 36.43 38.40
C THR A 552 -44.47 35.57 37.51
N SER A 553 -45.72 35.50 37.91
CA SER A 553 -46.79 34.99 37.06
C SER A 553 -46.91 35.86 35.81
N LEU A 554 -46.94 35.22 34.65
CA LEU A 554 -47.10 35.83 33.33
C LEU A 554 -48.43 36.59 33.11
N ILE A 555 -49.30 36.65 34.10
CA ILE A 555 -50.64 37.27 33.99
C ILE A 555 -50.59 38.78 34.31
N GLY A 556 -49.55 39.29 35.00
CA GLY A 556 -49.46 40.72 35.34
C GLY A 556 -48.78 41.61 34.33
N ALA A 557 -48.13 41.06 33.30
CA ALA A 557 -47.37 41.85 32.33
C ALA A 557 -48.15 42.24 31.07
N LEU A 558 -49.32 41.67 30.85
CA LEU A 558 -50.15 42.00 29.65
C LEU A 558 -51.08 43.20 29.85
N THR A 559 -51.27 43.72 31.07
CA THR A 559 -52.15 44.88 31.36
C THR A 559 -51.42 46.20 31.45
N ALA A 560 -50.10 46.24 31.23
CA ALA A 560 -49.34 47.49 31.19
C ALA A 560 -48.87 47.89 29.77
N ILE A 561 -49.45 47.28 28.72
CA ILE A 561 -49.09 47.49 27.32
C ILE A 561 -50.31 47.97 26.49
N LEU A 562 -51.26 48.63 27.12
CA LEU A 562 -52.29 49.45 26.42
C LEU A 562 -52.07 50.91 26.69
#